data_1e0cc71bb93180230d6abf9bdebff28b
#
_entry.id   1e0cc71bb93180230d6abf9bdebff28b
#
_cell.length_a   1.000
_cell.length_b   1.000
_cell.length_c   1.000
_cell.angle_alpha   90.00
_cell.angle_beta   90.00
_cell.angle_gamma   90.00
#
_symmetry.space_group_name_H-M   'P 1'
#
loop_
_entity.id
_entity.type
_entity.pdbx_description
1 polymer ?
#
loop_
_entity_poly.entity_id
_entity_poly.type
_entity_poly.pdbx_seq_one_letter_code
_entity_poly.pdbx_strand_id
1 'polypeptide(L)'
;MDTNEHAVYITFDDGPIPESTPFILETLRKFNVKATFFMVGDNVRKYPKLYEQIVADGHQVGNHTFHHLGSFKHWTITYAMDVYDANELIHSHLFRPPHGWMRHAVYWWLKRKFTIVMWDLVTRDYSKWLNAEDVVNNVKRYARNGSIIT
;
A
#
# COMPACT_ATOMS: atom_id res chain seq x y z
N MET A 1 4.13 -15.13 -10.88
CA MET A 1 2.78 -15.28 -10.33
C MET A 1 2.17 -16.49 -11.04
N ASP A 2 1.69 -17.45 -10.26
CA ASP A 2 1.09 -18.63 -10.83
C ASP A 2 -0.28 -18.26 -11.42
N THR A 3 -0.43 -18.36 -12.73
CA THR A 3 -1.61 -17.91 -13.48
C THR A 3 -2.80 -18.87 -13.38
N ASN A 4 -2.67 -19.97 -12.64
CA ASN A 4 -3.70 -20.99 -12.52
C ASN A 4 -4.67 -20.77 -11.33
N GLU A 5 -4.38 -19.85 -10.42
CA GLU A 5 -5.28 -19.50 -9.33
C GLU A 5 -6.08 -18.24 -9.68
N HIS A 6 -7.40 -18.32 -9.54
CA HIS A 6 -8.27 -17.14 -9.65
C HIS A 6 -8.16 -16.32 -8.37
N ALA A 7 -7.26 -15.34 -8.36
CA ALA A 7 -6.97 -14.52 -7.19
C ALA A 7 -6.98 -13.03 -7.54
N VAL A 8 -7.32 -12.21 -6.57
CA VAL A 8 -7.09 -10.75 -6.56
C VAL A 8 -6.24 -10.39 -5.35
N TYR A 9 -5.46 -9.32 -5.47
CA TYR A 9 -4.59 -8.84 -4.40
C TYR A 9 -5.17 -7.54 -3.85
N ILE A 10 -5.66 -7.60 -2.61
CA ILE A 10 -6.18 -6.42 -1.91
C ILE A 10 -5.02 -5.68 -1.27
N THR A 11 -4.95 -4.38 -1.51
CA THR A 11 -3.91 -3.53 -0.94
C THR A 11 -4.50 -2.29 -0.31
N PHE A 12 -3.85 -1.80 0.75
CA PHE A 12 -4.20 -0.57 1.46
C PHE A 12 -2.98 0.33 1.52
N ASP A 13 -3.16 1.61 1.22
CA ASP A 13 -2.11 2.62 1.26
C ASP A 13 -2.28 3.53 2.51
N ASP A 14 -1.27 4.35 2.82
CA ASP A 14 -1.26 5.42 3.83
C ASP A 14 -1.29 4.98 5.31
N GLY A 15 -1.59 3.74 5.63
CA GLY A 15 -1.63 3.25 7.02
C GLY A 15 -0.26 3.25 7.74
N PRO A 16 -0.23 2.77 8.99
CA PRO A 16 -1.37 2.45 9.84
C PRO A 16 -2.08 3.71 10.37
N ILE A 17 -3.41 3.68 10.44
CA ILE A 17 -4.25 4.80 10.91
C ILE A 17 -5.23 4.28 11.95
N PRO A 18 -5.30 4.86 13.17
CA PRO A 18 -6.16 4.36 14.25
C PRO A 18 -7.64 4.32 13.91
N GLU A 19 -8.11 5.23 13.06
CA GLU A 19 -9.51 5.37 12.68
C GLU A 19 -9.99 4.25 11.75
N SER A 20 -9.10 3.70 10.92
CA SER A 20 -9.48 2.73 9.88
C SER A 20 -8.80 1.37 10.02
N THR A 21 -7.53 1.34 10.40
CA THR A 21 -6.74 0.10 10.42
C THR A 21 -7.33 -1.01 11.29
N PRO A 22 -7.83 -0.74 12.53
CA PRO A 22 -8.43 -1.79 13.37
C PRO A 22 -9.66 -2.43 12.71
N PHE A 23 -10.53 -1.61 12.10
CA PHE A 23 -11.72 -2.08 11.40
C PHE A 23 -11.35 -2.95 10.18
N ILE A 24 -10.34 -2.53 9.41
CA ILE A 24 -9.84 -3.30 8.25
C ILE A 24 -9.31 -4.66 8.72
N LEU A 25 -8.49 -4.70 9.78
CA LEU A 25 -7.92 -5.95 10.30
C LEU A 25 -9.00 -6.90 10.82
N GLU A 26 -9.99 -6.39 11.54
CA GLU A 26 -11.13 -7.18 12.01
C GLU A 26 -11.89 -7.79 10.83
N THR A 27 -12.15 -6.98 9.79
CA THR A 27 -12.85 -7.41 8.59
C THR A 27 -12.05 -8.50 7.85
N LEU A 28 -10.77 -8.28 7.62
CA LEU A 28 -9.90 -9.27 6.95
C LEU A 28 -9.83 -10.59 7.73
N ARG A 29 -9.76 -10.52 9.06
CA ARG A 29 -9.78 -11.69 9.95
C ARG A 29 -11.10 -12.45 9.86
N LYS A 30 -12.24 -11.72 9.87
CA LYS A 30 -13.59 -12.31 9.75
C LYS A 30 -13.74 -13.13 8.47
N PHE A 31 -13.16 -12.66 7.36
CA PHE A 31 -13.24 -13.35 6.07
C PHE A 31 -12.02 -14.25 5.80
N ASN A 32 -11.09 -14.38 6.74
CA ASN A 32 -9.85 -15.13 6.59
C ASN A 32 -9.04 -14.73 5.33
N VAL A 33 -8.99 -13.43 5.05
CA VAL A 33 -8.30 -12.86 3.88
C VAL A 33 -7.02 -12.17 4.32
N LYS A 34 -5.95 -12.31 3.53
CA LYS A 34 -4.70 -11.55 3.71
C LYS A 34 -4.63 -10.42 2.70
N ALA A 35 -3.99 -9.32 3.10
CA ALA A 35 -3.81 -8.14 2.27
C ALA A 35 -2.36 -7.63 2.36
N THR A 36 -2.03 -6.66 1.51
CA THR A 36 -0.75 -5.93 1.57
C THR A 36 -1.01 -4.49 2.00
N PHE A 37 -0.25 -4.03 3.00
CA PHE A 37 -0.35 -2.66 3.51
C PHE A 37 0.91 -1.88 3.13
N PHE A 38 0.77 -0.88 2.25
CA PHE A 38 1.84 0.07 1.92
C PHE A 38 1.77 1.23 2.91
N MET A 39 2.72 1.26 3.85
CA MET A 39 2.64 2.10 5.02
C MET A 39 3.56 3.30 4.95
N VAL A 40 3.08 4.42 5.46
CA VAL A 40 3.86 5.65 5.67
C VAL A 40 4.69 5.52 6.93
N GLY A 41 6.01 5.74 6.82
CA GLY A 41 6.95 5.53 7.93
C GLY A 41 6.62 6.37 9.16
N ASP A 42 6.18 7.61 8.99
CA ASP A 42 5.74 8.49 10.09
C ASP A 42 4.54 7.91 10.85
N ASN A 43 3.62 7.25 10.15
CA ASN A 43 2.48 6.57 10.79
C ASN A 43 2.92 5.31 11.52
N VAL A 44 3.85 4.54 10.97
CA VAL A 44 4.45 3.39 11.69
C VAL A 44 5.14 3.85 12.98
N ARG A 45 5.90 4.96 12.92
CA ARG A 45 6.55 5.57 14.09
C ARG A 45 5.54 6.00 15.14
N LYS A 46 4.41 6.60 14.74
CA LYS A 46 3.35 7.09 15.64
C LYS A 46 2.51 5.95 16.24
N TYR A 47 2.28 4.92 15.46
CA TYR A 47 1.37 3.82 15.82
C TYR A 47 2.03 2.44 15.71
N PRO A 48 3.14 2.20 16.41
CA PRO A 48 3.92 0.97 16.28
C PRO A 48 3.11 -0.29 16.63
N LYS A 49 2.19 -0.19 17.59
CA LYS A 49 1.34 -1.32 17.97
C LYS A 49 0.37 -1.75 16.85
N LEU A 50 -0.11 -0.82 16.03
CA LEU A 50 -0.93 -1.17 14.87
C LEU A 50 -0.10 -1.82 13.77
N TYR A 51 1.15 -1.37 13.57
CA TYR A 51 2.09 -2.02 12.68
C TYR A 51 2.35 -3.47 13.11
N GLU A 52 2.71 -3.68 14.38
CA GLU A 52 2.93 -5.01 14.96
C GLU A 52 1.71 -5.91 14.77
N GLN A 53 0.49 -5.38 14.96
CA GLN A 53 -0.73 -6.13 14.75
C GLN A 53 -0.94 -6.54 13.29
N ILE A 54 -0.67 -5.65 12.31
CA ILE A 54 -0.72 -5.96 10.89
C ILE A 54 0.20 -7.14 10.56
N VAL A 55 1.43 -7.10 11.08
CA VAL A 55 2.43 -8.15 10.86
C VAL A 55 2.03 -9.45 11.56
N ALA A 56 1.58 -9.38 12.82
CA ALA A 56 1.16 -10.53 13.61
C ALA A 56 -0.07 -11.26 13.00
N ASP A 57 -0.97 -10.50 12.37
CA ASP A 57 -2.11 -11.07 11.64
C ASP A 57 -1.69 -11.72 10.30
N GLY A 58 -0.40 -11.68 9.95
CA GLY A 58 0.17 -12.33 8.77
C GLY A 58 -0.13 -11.61 7.45
N HIS A 59 -0.35 -10.30 7.52
CA HIS A 59 -0.46 -9.47 6.33
C HIS A 59 0.93 -9.10 5.77
N GLN A 60 0.99 -8.87 4.46
CA GLN A 60 2.19 -8.36 3.81
C GLN A 60 2.33 -6.86 4.08
N VAL A 61 3.56 -6.39 4.30
CA VAL A 61 3.86 -4.97 4.48
C VAL A 61 4.69 -4.45 3.32
N GLY A 62 4.50 -3.19 2.95
CA GLY A 62 5.24 -2.46 1.93
C GLY A 62 5.53 -1.02 2.36
N ASN A 63 6.49 -0.41 1.72
CA ASN A 63 6.96 0.94 2.00
C ASN A 63 6.19 1.95 1.13
N HIS A 64 5.71 3.05 1.73
CA HIS A 64 5.01 4.15 1.08
C HIS A 64 5.64 5.51 1.38
N THR A 65 6.99 5.55 1.46
CA THR A 65 7.83 6.68 1.91
C THR A 65 7.65 7.00 3.40
N PHE A 66 8.50 7.87 3.96
CA PHE A 66 8.40 8.23 5.38
C PHE A 66 7.36 9.33 5.62
N HIS A 67 7.36 10.37 4.76
CA HIS A 67 6.49 11.54 4.89
C HIS A 67 5.42 11.63 3.79
N HIS A 68 5.11 10.52 3.10
CA HIS A 68 4.18 10.50 1.97
C HIS A 68 4.56 11.53 0.87
N LEU A 69 5.86 11.61 0.54
CA LEU A 69 6.37 12.58 -0.41
C LEU A 69 5.97 12.27 -1.86
N GLY A 70 5.58 13.30 -2.60
CA GLY A 70 5.43 13.20 -4.06
C GLY A 70 6.77 13.37 -4.78
N SER A 71 7.16 12.38 -5.59
CA SER A 71 8.46 12.32 -6.26
C SER A 71 8.78 13.53 -7.15
N PHE A 72 7.78 14.19 -7.72
CA PHE A 72 7.98 15.37 -8.59
C PHE A 72 8.22 16.68 -7.82
N LYS A 73 7.87 16.72 -6.54
CA LYS A 73 7.99 17.90 -5.68
C LYS A 73 9.33 17.97 -4.93
N HIS A 74 10.12 16.88 -4.98
CA HIS A 74 11.36 16.75 -4.20
C HIS A 74 12.53 16.33 -5.09
N TRP A 75 13.75 16.64 -4.67
CA TRP A 75 14.97 16.16 -5.33
C TRP A 75 15.06 14.62 -5.21
N THR A 76 15.62 13.98 -6.24
CA THR A 76 15.77 12.52 -6.30
C THR A 76 16.43 11.93 -5.03
N ILE A 77 17.49 12.59 -4.55
CA ILE A 77 18.20 12.15 -3.34
C ILE A 77 17.29 12.24 -2.11
N THR A 78 16.63 13.39 -1.91
CA THR A 78 15.72 13.61 -0.77
C THR A 78 14.60 12.58 -0.75
N TYR A 79 14.00 12.33 -1.92
CA TYR A 79 12.94 11.32 -2.04
C TYR A 79 13.46 9.90 -1.73
N ALA A 80 14.63 9.54 -2.27
CA ALA A 80 15.21 8.23 -2.03
C ALA A 80 15.58 8.03 -0.53
N MET A 81 16.12 9.05 0.12
CA MET A 81 16.40 9.01 1.56
C MET A 81 15.12 8.80 2.36
N ASP A 82 14.03 9.51 2.04
CA ASP A 82 12.74 9.35 2.69
C ASP A 82 12.18 7.91 2.57
N VAL A 83 12.42 7.25 1.41
CA VAL A 83 12.09 5.82 1.25
C VAL A 83 12.97 4.93 2.13
N TYR A 84 14.26 5.20 2.21
CA TYR A 84 15.17 4.40 3.07
C TYR A 84 14.86 4.61 4.55
N ASP A 85 14.60 5.84 4.99
CA ASP A 85 14.23 6.15 6.38
C ASP A 85 12.93 5.40 6.77
N ALA A 86 11.93 5.36 5.90
CA ALA A 86 10.74 4.54 6.13
C ALA A 86 11.09 3.05 6.26
N ASN A 87 12.05 2.57 5.47
CA ASN A 87 12.39 1.15 5.46
C ASN A 87 13.15 0.68 6.71
N GLU A 88 13.75 1.59 7.46
CA GLU A 88 14.34 1.29 8.79
C GLU A 88 13.26 0.86 9.81
N LEU A 89 11.99 1.23 9.57
CA LEU A 89 10.87 0.84 10.43
C LEU A 89 10.02 -0.28 9.81
N ILE A 90 9.85 -0.27 8.48
CA ILE A 90 8.92 -1.18 7.78
C ILE A 90 9.59 -2.50 7.40
N HIS A 91 10.90 -2.51 7.15
CA HIS A 91 11.70 -3.70 6.81
C HIS A 91 11.12 -4.50 5.62
N SER A 92 10.71 -3.82 4.54
CA SER A 92 10.13 -4.45 3.37
C SER A 92 10.96 -4.25 2.10
N HIS A 93 10.88 -5.21 1.19
CA HIS A 93 11.38 -5.06 -0.17
C HIS A 93 10.31 -4.56 -1.16
N LEU A 94 9.06 -4.44 -0.72
CA LEU A 94 7.97 -3.89 -1.53
C LEU A 94 7.90 -2.38 -1.35
N PHE A 95 7.73 -1.66 -2.45
CA PHE A 95 7.58 -0.21 -2.44
C PHE A 95 6.46 0.22 -3.39
N ARG A 96 5.62 1.15 -2.93
CA ARG A 96 4.64 1.83 -3.77
C ARG A 96 4.85 3.33 -3.67
N PRO A 97 5.04 4.04 -4.80
CA PRO A 97 5.21 5.50 -4.75
C PRO A 97 3.88 6.18 -4.42
N PRO A 98 3.88 7.18 -3.50
CA PRO A 98 2.72 8.02 -3.26
C PRO A 98 2.15 8.60 -4.56
N HIS A 99 0.83 8.65 -4.66
CA HIS A 99 0.08 9.13 -5.83
C HIS A 99 0.29 8.31 -7.12
N GLY A 100 1.03 7.21 -7.08
CA GLY A 100 1.33 6.38 -8.26
C GLY A 100 2.33 6.98 -9.24
N TRP A 101 3.05 8.04 -8.87
CA TRP A 101 3.98 8.72 -9.76
C TRP A 101 5.40 8.73 -9.22
N MET A 102 6.35 8.47 -10.12
CA MET A 102 7.76 8.46 -9.77
C MET A 102 8.63 8.91 -10.94
N ARG A 103 9.65 9.74 -10.65
CA ARG A 103 10.66 10.14 -11.66
C ARG A 103 11.49 8.94 -12.08
N HIS A 104 11.90 8.88 -13.34
CA HIS A 104 12.76 7.81 -13.87
C HIS A 104 14.07 7.64 -13.06
N ALA A 105 14.71 8.74 -12.67
CA ALA A 105 15.93 8.67 -11.87
C ALA A 105 15.72 7.99 -10.51
N VAL A 106 14.58 8.24 -9.85
CA VAL A 106 14.18 7.58 -8.60
C VAL A 106 13.92 6.09 -8.85
N TYR A 107 13.19 5.77 -9.91
CA TYR A 107 12.92 4.39 -10.29
C TYR A 107 14.20 3.58 -10.47
N TRP A 108 15.16 4.09 -11.28
CA TRP A 108 16.43 3.40 -11.53
C TRP A 108 17.27 3.20 -10.27
N TRP A 109 17.14 4.09 -9.30
CA TRP A 109 17.81 3.97 -8.02
C TRP A 109 17.13 2.90 -7.14
N LEU A 110 15.81 3.04 -6.92
CA LEU A 110 15.07 2.19 -5.98
C LEU A 110 14.87 0.75 -6.45
N LYS A 111 14.72 0.50 -7.76
CA LYS A 111 14.50 -0.84 -8.29
C LYS A 111 15.62 -1.85 -8.00
N ARG A 112 16.78 -1.39 -7.53
CA ARG A 112 17.91 -2.25 -7.12
C ARG A 112 17.65 -2.92 -5.77
N LYS A 113 16.83 -2.31 -4.93
CA LYS A 113 16.54 -2.77 -3.57
C LYS A 113 15.06 -3.09 -3.37
N PHE A 114 14.18 -2.47 -4.13
CA PHE A 114 12.74 -2.58 -3.97
C PHE A 114 12.06 -3.14 -5.22
N THR A 115 11.04 -3.98 -5.00
CA THR A 115 10.05 -4.34 -6.01
C THR A 115 8.97 -3.26 -5.98
N ILE A 116 8.82 -2.55 -7.12
CA ILE A 116 7.85 -1.46 -7.25
C ILE A 116 6.50 -2.05 -7.61
N VAL A 117 5.52 -1.87 -6.74
CA VAL A 117 4.18 -2.44 -6.88
C VAL A 117 3.19 -1.31 -7.16
N MET A 118 2.57 -1.36 -8.33
CA MET A 118 1.48 -0.47 -8.72
C MET A 118 0.14 -1.18 -8.49
N TRP A 119 -0.91 -0.70 -9.14
CA TRP A 119 -2.26 -1.27 -9.08
C TRP A 119 -2.90 -1.32 -10.46
N ASP A 120 -3.87 -2.22 -10.60
CA ASP A 120 -4.72 -2.30 -11.79
C ASP A 120 -6.04 -1.54 -11.58
N LEU A 121 -6.54 -1.55 -10.35
CA LEU A 121 -7.84 -1.00 -10.01
C LEU A 121 -7.76 -0.15 -8.74
N VAL A 122 -8.20 1.11 -8.87
CA VAL A 122 -8.43 2.02 -7.75
C VAL A 122 -9.90 1.99 -7.38
N THR A 123 -10.21 1.68 -6.13
CA THR A 123 -11.60 1.62 -5.63
C THR A 123 -12.25 2.99 -5.56
N ARG A 124 -11.45 4.06 -5.36
CA ARG A 124 -11.88 5.44 -5.11
C ARG A 124 -12.77 5.57 -3.87
N ASP A 125 -12.56 4.74 -2.87
CA ASP A 125 -13.27 4.76 -1.58
C ASP A 125 -13.12 6.09 -0.83
N TYR A 126 -12.04 6.83 -1.07
CA TYR A 126 -11.81 8.19 -0.58
C TYR A 126 -12.70 9.25 -1.25
N SER A 127 -13.44 8.91 -2.30
CA SER A 127 -14.26 9.87 -3.04
C SER A 127 -15.55 10.22 -2.27
N LYS A 128 -15.77 11.50 -2.04
CA LYS A 128 -17.02 11.99 -1.43
C LYS A 128 -18.27 11.82 -2.31
N TRP A 129 -18.08 11.44 -3.58
CA TRP A 129 -19.12 11.29 -4.58
C TRP A 129 -19.56 9.84 -4.79
N LEU A 130 -18.83 8.87 -4.23
CA LEU A 130 -19.15 7.44 -4.34
C LEU A 130 -19.61 6.92 -2.98
N ASN A 131 -20.66 6.11 -3.02
CA ASN A 131 -21.09 5.34 -1.86
C ASN A 131 -20.44 3.93 -1.88
N ALA A 132 -20.60 3.17 -0.80
CA ALA A 132 -20.00 1.84 -0.69
C ALA A 132 -20.47 0.87 -1.78
N GLU A 133 -21.71 0.99 -2.23
CA GLU A 133 -22.27 0.15 -3.30
C GLU A 133 -21.60 0.46 -4.66
N ASP A 134 -21.36 1.74 -4.97
CA ASP A 134 -20.64 2.16 -6.17
C ASP A 134 -19.22 1.58 -6.19
N VAL A 135 -18.52 1.63 -5.05
CA VAL A 135 -17.17 1.05 -4.89
C VAL A 135 -17.20 -0.45 -5.16
N VAL A 136 -18.12 -1.18 -4.54
CA VAL A 136 -18.28 -2.63 -4.75
C VAL A 136 -18.62 -2.96 -6.20
N ASN A 137 -19.52 -2.21 -6.83
CA ASN A 137 -19.89 -2.41 -8.23
C ASN A 137 -18.73 -2.14 -9.19
N ASN A 138 -17.89 -1.13 -8.91
CA ASN A 138 -16.68 -0.88 -9.67
C ASN A 138 -15.71 -2.06 -9.57
N VAL A 139 -15.47 -2.58 -8.35
CA VAL A 139 -14.61 -3.75 -8.16
C VAL A 139 -15.17 -4.95 -8.91
N LYS A 140 -16.45 -5.29 -8.77
CA LYS A 140 -17.09 -6.42 -9.47
C LYS A 140 -16.99 -6.31 -10.99
N ARG A 141 -17.07 -5.08 -11.53
CA ARG A 141 -17.08 -4.83 -12.97
C ARG A 141 -15.68 -4.91 -13.59
N TYR A 142 -14.66 -4.47 -12.88
CA TYR A 142 -13.33 -4.26 -13.47
C TYR A 142 -12.26 -5.20 -12.91
N ALA A 143 -12.46 -5.84 -11.76
CA ALA A 143 -11.52 -6.81 -11.23
C ALA A 143 -11.46 -8.06 -12.11
N ARG A 144 -10.26 -8.54 -12.32
CA ARG A 144 -9.95 -9.75 -13.08
C ARG A 144 -8.87 -10.54 -12.36
N ASN A 145 -8.65 -11.76 -12.81
CA ASN A 145 -7.63 -12.61 -12.22
C ASN A 145 -6.25 -11.90 -12.22
N GLY A 146 -5.60 -11.88 -11.07
CA GLY A 146 -4.32 -11.22 -10.88
C GLY A 146 -4.40 -9.72 -10.59
N SER A 147 -5.60 -9.09 -10.55
CA SER A 147 -5.72 -7.66 -10.28
C SER A 147 -5.19 -7.29 -8.90
N ILE A 148 -4.39 -6.22 -8.87
CA ILE A 148 -3.99 -5.52 -7.66
C ILE A 148 -4.97 -4.37 -7.45
N ILE A 149 -5.69 -4.39 -6.34
CA ILE A 149 -6.77 -3.46 -6.00
C ILE A 149 -6.33 -2.59 -4.83
N THR A 150 -6.50 -1.28 -4.96
CA THR A 150 -6.23 -0.32 -3.89
C THR A 150 -7.40 0.64 -3.68
#